data_735f6d2a980bc1d0932600d3d0859ffd
#
_entry.id   735f6d2a980bc1d0932600d3d0859ffd
#
_cell.length_a   1.000
_cell.length_b   1.000
_cell.length_c   1.000
_cell.angle_alpha   90.00
_cell.angle_beta   90.00
_cell.angle_gamma   90.00
#
_symmetry.space_group_name_H-M   'P 1'
#
loop_
_entity.id
_entity.type
_entity.pdbx_description
1 polymer ?
#
loop_
_entity_poly.entity_id
_entity_poly.type
_entity_poly.pdbx_seq_one_letter_code
_entity_poly.pdbx_strand_id
1 'polypeptide(L)'
;YDVRRKSRDFAGIIASIAAENGIDAVMMERPTPTPTAAWYGSKFGFDLTIQITASHNPPIYNGFKVITSKGSPAQEEDTAGIERLYNEEWQDIIRSVSNIRVTKPRLIDPSPQYIDHVISDVLSMFKPRIRLRVLVDPLFGTSINYTGKILRELGMEVTEVHNNYDPDFGG
;
A
#
# COMPACT_ATOMS: atom_id res chain seq x y z
N TYR A 1 -2.33 -2.73 -0.24
CA TYR A 1 -1.78 -4.10 -0.30
C TYR A 1 -0.76 -4.22 -1.42
N ASP A 2 0.17 -5.19 -1.29
CA ASP A 2 1.16 -5.52 -2.32
C ASP A 2 0.66 -6.64 -3.26
N VAL A 3 1.55 -7.16 -4.14
CA VAL A 3 1.21 -8.17 -5.15
C VAL A 3 1.16 -9.60 -4.61
N ARG A 4 1.58 -9.84 -3.37
CA ARG A 4 1.65 -11.18 -2.77
C ARG A 4 0.31 -11.90 -2.80
N ARG A 5 0.37 -13.24 -2.83
CA ARG A 5 -0.83 -14.07 -2.72
C ARG A 5 -1.62 -13.69 -1.49
N LYS A 6 -2.95 -13.60 -1.63
CA LYS A 6 -3.88 -13.25 -0.56
C LYS A 6 -3.80 -11.80 -0.02
N SER A 7 -2.85 -10.97 -0.44
CA SER A 7 -2.77 -9.58 0.05
C SER A 7 -4.08 -8.80 -0.17
N ARG A 8 -4.70 -8.96 -1.35
CA ARG A 8 -5.98 -8.34 -1.65
C ARG A 8 -7.12 -8.88 -0.78
N ASP A 9 -7.15 -10.19 -0.56
CA ASP A 9 -8.16 -10.84 0.26
C ASP A 9 -8.07 -10.35 1.71
N PHE A 10 -6.87 -10.30 2.28
CA PHE A 10 -6.64 -9.79 3.63
C PHE A 10 -7.03 -8.31 3.76
N ALA A 11 -6.68 -7.47 2.79
CA ALA A 11 -7.12 -6.08 2.78
C ALA A 11 -8.65 -5.95 2.74
N GLY A 12 -9.32 -6.80 1.96
CA GLY A 12 -10.78 -6.85 1.88
C GLY A 12 -11.43 -7.28 3.21
N ILE A 13 -10.86 -8.26 3.90
CA ILE A 13 -11.32 -8.70 5.22
C ILE A 13 -11.21 -7.57 6.24
N ILE A 14 -10.06 -6.89 6.30
CA ILE A 14 -9.84 -5.77 7.22
C ILE A 14 -10.83 -4.63 6.94
N ALA A 15 -11.02 -4.27 5.68
CA ALA A 15 -11.98 -3.24 5.30
C ALA A 15 -13.43 -3.63 5.67
N SER A 16 -13.78 -4.91 5.56
CA SER A 16 -15.10 -5.41 5.97
C SER A 16 -15.30 -5.34 7.48
N ILE A 17 -14.28 -5.77 8.25
CA ILE A 17 -14.30 -5.68 9.72
C ILE A 17 -14.48 -4.23 10.17
N ALA A 18 -13.73 -3.30 9.56
CA ALA A 18 -13.83 -1.88 9.84
C ALA A 18 -15.27 -1.35 9.58
N ALA A 19 -15.82 -1.68 8.41
CA ALA A 19 -17.16 -1.24 8.02
C ALA A 19 -18.26 -1.78 8.96
N GLU A 20 -18.19 -3.03 9.38
CA GLU A 20 -19.15 -3.63 10.32
C GLU A 20 -19.08 -3.01 11.73
N ASN A 21 -17.93 -2.41 12.06
CA ASN A 21 -17.75 -1.67 13.31
C ASN A 21 -17.98 -0.15 13.15
N GLY A 22 -18.60 0.29 12.04
CA GLY A 22 -18.96 1.69 11.82
C GLY A 22 -17.78 2.59 11.43
N ILE A 23 -16.65 2.01 11.04
CA ILE A 23 -15.45 2.74 10.58
C ILE A 23 -15.55 2.89 9.06
N ASP A 24 -15.46 4.12 8.54
CA ASP A 24 -15.41 4.36 7.09
C ASP A 24 -14.07 3.86 6.54
N ALA A 25 -14.13 2.81 5.73
CA ALA A 25 -12.96 2.15 5.17
C ALA A 25 -12.96 2.22 3.65
N VAL A 26 -11.80 2.53 3.09
CA VAL A 26 -11.54 2.47 1.65
C VAL A 26 -10.40 1.47 1.38
N MET A 27 -10.41 0.86 0.22
CA MET A 27 -9.36 -0.05 -0.21
C MET A 27 -8.77 0.42 -1.54
N MET A 28 -7.45 0.33 -1.68
CA MET A 28 -6.80 0.58 -2.96
C MET A 28 -7.27 -0.46 -3.99
N GLU A 29 -7.64 -0.01 -5.20
CA GLU A 29 -8.20 -0.93 -6.22
C GLU A 29 -7.18 -1.91 -6.79
N ARG A 30 -5.88 -1.56 -6.71
CA ARG A 30 -4.75 -2.35 -7.21
C ARG A 30 -3.59 -2.41 -6.22
N PRO A 31 -2.61 -3.31 -6.41
CA PRO A 31 -1.38 -3.30 -5.62
C PRO A 31 -0.73 -1.91 -5.64
N THR A 32 -0.40 -1.40 -4.45
CA THR A 32 0.00 -0.02 -4.24
C THR A 32 1.26 0.02 -3.38
N PRO A 33 2.28 0.82 -3.76
CA PRO A 33 3.47 1.00 -2.94
C PRO A 33 3.14 1.57 -1.56
N THR A 34 3.82 1.11 -0.53
CA THR A 34 3.64 1.60 0.84
C THR A 34 3.75 3.13 0.95
N PRO A 35 4.73 3.81 0.31
CA PRO A 35 4.79 5.26 0.35
C PRO A 35 3.55 5.95 -0.24
N THR A 36 2.99 5.40 -1.31
CA THR A 36 1.76 5.93 -1.92
C THR A 36 0.58 5.82 -0.97
N ALA A 37 0.41 4.66 -0.32
CA ALA A 37 -0.66 4.44 0.64
C ALA A 37 -0.51 5.37 1.87
N ALA A 38 0.70 5.50 2.39
CA ALA A 38 1.01 6.38 3.52
C ALA A 38 0.74 7.85 3.19
N TRP A 39 1.20 8.31 2.05
CA TRP A 39 0.95 9.66 1.57
C TRP A 39 -0.54 9.94 1.36
N TYR A 40 -1.26 9.01 0.73
CA TYR A 40 -2.69 9.18 0.47
C TYR A 40 -3.47 9.26 1.79
N GLY A 41 -3.19 8.37 2.73
CA GLY A 41 -3.82 8.37 4.04
C GLY A 41 -3.62 9.70 4.77
N SER A 42 -2.39 10.17 4.85
CA SER A 42 -2.07 11.46 5.48
C SER A 42 -2.67 12.65 4.73
N LYS A 43 -2.57 12.68 3.40
CA LYS A 43 -3.05 13.78 2.57
C LYS A 43 -4.56 13.98 2.64
N PHE A 44 -5.31 12.89 2.71
CA PHE A 44 -6.77 12.90 2.69
C PHE A 44 -7.42 12.71 4.07
N GLY A 45 -6.62 12.82 5.14
CA GLY A 45 -7.11 12.90 6.51
C GLY A 45 -7.66 11.59 7.07
N PHE A 46 -7.13 10.45 6.64
CA PHE A 46 -7.43 9.17 7.26
C PHE A 46 -6.71 9.03 8.60
N ASP A 47 -7.40 8.53 9.61
CA ASP A 47 -6.85 8.32 10.94
C ASP A 47 -5.78 7.23 10.94
N LEU A 48 -5.95 6.22 10.08
CA LEU A 48 -5.09 5.05 10.00
C LEU A 48 -4.99 4.54 8.57
N THR A 49 -3.81 4.06 8.19
CA THR A 49 -3.60 3.31 6.96
C THR A 49 -3.00 1.94 7.28
N ILE A 50 -3.55 0.89 6.71
CA ILE A 50 -3.03 -0.47 6.85
C ILE A 50 -2.48 -0.93 5.50
N GLN A 51 -1.22 -1.35 5.49
CA GLN A 51 -0.57 -1.91 4.31
C GLN A 51 -0.33 -3.41 4.49
N ILE A 52 -0.96 -4.22 3.65
CA ILE A 52 -0.74 -5.67 3.62
C ILE A 52 0.50 -5.96 2.79
N THR A 53 1.56 -6.43 3.43
CA THR A 53 2.86 -6.70 2.82
C THR A 53 3.79 -7.43 3.80
N ALA A 54 4.73 -8.20 3.28
CA ALA A 54 5.87 -8.72 4.05
C ALA A 54 7.20 -8.08 3.59
N SER A 55 7.15 -6.87 3.01
CA SER A 55 8.33 -6.11 2.58
C SER A 55 9.20 -6.89 1.57
N HIS A 56 10.43 -7.21 1.94
CA HIS A 56 11.44 -7.93 1.12
C HIS A 56 11.52 -9.43 1.43
N ASN A 57 10.66 -9.95 2.29
CA ASN A 57 10.63 -11.38 2.60
C ASN A 57 10.20 -12.23 1.37
N PRO A 58 10.56 -13.53 1.34
CA PRO A 58 10.12 -14.44 0.27
C PRO A 58 8.60 -14.39 0.01
N PRO A 59 8.14 -14.78 -1.19
CA PRO A 59 6.73 -14.63 -1.60
C PRO A 59 5.71 -15.32 -0.70
N ILE A 60 6.12 -16.40 -0.01
CA ILE A 60 5.25 -17.18 0.88
C ILE A 60 4.83 -16.44 2.15
N TYR A 61 5.58 -15.39 2.52
CA TYR A 61 5.25 -14.57 3.71
C TYR A 61 4.30 -13.44 3.35
N ASN A 62 3.46 -13.08 4.32
CA ASN A 62 2.64 -11.88 4.27
C ASN A 62 2.56 -11.28 5.68
N GLY A 63 1.98 -10.10 5.79
CA GLY A 63 1.82 -9.40 7.06
C GLY A 63 1.10 -8.07 6.85
N PHE A 64 1.05 -7.26 7.88
CA PHE A 64 0.51 -5.92 7.77
C PHE A 64 1.38 -4.90 8.50
N LYS A 65 1.34 -3.67 8.01
CA LYS A 65 1.97 -2.51 8.65
C LYS A 65 0.88 -1.51 9.00
N VAL A 66 0.96 -0.98 10.19
CA VAL A 66 0.12 0.11 10.67
C VAL A 66 0.83 1.42 10.40
N ILE A 67 0.14 2.37 9.76
CA ILE A 67 0.67 3.68 9.40
C ILE A 67 -0.27 4.73 9.98
N THR A 68 0.28 5.67 10.72
CA THR A 68 -0.47 6.71 11.42
C THR A 68 -1.07 7.74 10.47
N SER A 69 -1.96 8.59 10.95
CA SER A 69 -2.53 9.74 10.23
C SER A 69 -1.48 10.71 9.67
N LYS A 70 -0.25 10.68 10.21
CA LYS A 70 0.88 11.49 9.72
C LYS A 70 1.64 10.85 8.56
N GLY A 71 1.24 9.64 8.12
CA GLY A 71 1.94 8.90 7.07
C GLY A 71 3.23 8.21 7.53
N SER A 72 3.50 8.16 8.83
CA SER A 72 4.64 7.45 9.42
C SER A 72 4.23 6.07 9.94
N PRO A 73 5.12 5.07 9.94
CA PRO A 73 4.86 3.82 10.62
C PRO A 73 4.48 4.04 12.08
N ALA A 74 3.54 3.23 12.59
CA ALA A 74 3.20 3.20 14.00
C ALA A 74 4.43 2.84 14.84
N GLN A 75 4.52 3.43 16.04
CA GLN A 75 5.61 3.16 16.95
C GLN A 75 5.38 1.84 17.69
N GLU A 76 6.43 1.35 18.36
CA GLU A 76 6.38 0.08 19.11
C GLU A 76 5.30 0.11 20.22
N GLU A 77 5.08 1.28 20.84
CA GLU A 77 4.03 1.46 21.86
C GLU A 77 2.63 1.24 21.30
N ASP A 78 2.36 1.70 20.06
CA ASP A 78 1.06 1.51 19.38
C ASP A 78 0.85 0.04 19.02
N THR A 79 1.88 -0.61 18.47
CA THR A 79 1.81 -2.01 18.05
C THR A 79 1.77 -2.97 19.23
N ALA A 80 2.45 -2.67 20.34
CA ALA A 80 2.37 -3.45 21.59
C ALA A 80 0.95 -3.49 22.15
N GLY A 81 0.18 -2.41 22.00
CA GLY A 81 -1.24 -2.41 22.37
C GLY A 81 -2.06 -3.39 21.54
N ILE A 82 -1.83 -3.46 20.24
CA ILE A 82 -2.49 -4.40 19.32
C ILE A 82 -2.09 -5.85 19.66
N GLU A 83 -0.80 -6.10 19.89
CA GLU A 83 -0.28 -7.43 20.25
C GLU A 83 -0.85 -7.93 21.58
N ARG A 84 -0.98 -7.03 22.56
CA ARG A 84 -1.60 -7.38 23.86
C ARG A 84 -3.06 -7.81 23.67
N LEU A 85 -3.86 -7.03 22.95
CA LEU A 85 -5.26 -7.38 22.67
C LEU A 85 -5.35 -8.71 21.92
N TYR A 86 -4.49 -8.95 20.95
CA TYR A 86 -4.43 -10.22 20.23
C TYR A 86 -4.13 -11.39 21.18
N ASN A 87 -3.18 -11.25 22.10
CA ASN A 87 -2.78 -12.32 23.00
C ASN A 87 -3.79 -12.60 24.12
N GLU A 88 -4.44 -11.56 24.64
CA GLU A 88 -5.36 -11.65 25.76
C GLU A 88 -6.79 -12.00 25.33
N GLU A 89 -7.24 -11.48 24.19
CA GLU A 89 -8.65 -11.52 23.77
C GLU A 89 -8.86 -12.27 22.43
N TRP A 90 -7.82 -12.88 21.88
CA TRP A 90 -7.87 -13.44 20.52
C TRP A 90 -9.03 -14.43 20.29
N GLN A 91 -9.41 -15.24 21.29
CA GLN A 91 -10.52 -16.19 21.16
C GLN A 91 -11.88 -15.49 21.05
N ASP A 92 -12.09 -14.41 21.78
CA ASP A 92 -13.29 -13.60 21.71
C ASP A 92 -13.33 -12.76 20.43
N ILE A 93 -12.18 -12.26 20.01
CA ILE A 93 -12.01 -11.60 18.71
C ILE A 93 -12.38 -12.57 17.57
N ILE A 94 -11.85 -13.79 17.55
CA ILE A 94 -12.18 -14.78 16.52
C ILE A 94 -13.67 -15.13 16.51
N ARG A 95 -14.31 -15.26 17.66
CA ARG A 95 -15.77 -15.49 17.75
C ARG A 95 -16.55 -14.32 17.16
N SER A 96 -16.12 -13.09 17.44
CA SER A 96 -16.77 -11.89 16.90
C SER A 96 -16.63 -11.77 15.38
N VAL A 97 -15.45 -12.10 14.83
CA VAL A 97 -15.20 -12.02 13.38
C VAL A 97 -15.74 -13.20 12.57
N SER A 98 -16.05 -14.35 13.20
CA SER A 98 -16.61 -15.52 12.48
C SER A 98 -17.98 -15.25 11.85
N ASN A 99 -18.68 -14.21 12.25
CA ASN A 99 -19.98 -13.81 11.73
C ASN A 99 -19.92 -12.59 10.80
N ILE A 100 -18.71 -12.09 10.47
CA ILE A 100 -18.55 -10.88 9.65
C ILE A 100 -19.02 -11.14 8.22
N ARG A 101 -19.93 -10.28 7.75
CA ARG A 101 -20.29 -10.21 6.33
C ARG A 101 -19.17 -9.51 5.58
N VAL A 102 -18.48 -10.23 4.69
CA VAL A 102 -17.54 -9.59 3.77
C VAL A 102 -18.32 -8.67 2.83
N THR A 103 -18.24 -7.37 3.06
CA THR A 103 -18.83 -6.33 2.23
C THR A 103 -17.84 -5.90 1.15
N LYS A 104 -18.35 -5.37 0.04
CA LYS A 104 -17.47 -4.78 -0.97
C LYS A 104 -17.00 -3.41 -0.46
N PRO A 105 -15.70 -3.22 -0.19
CA PRO A 105 -15.19 -1.92 0.21
C PRO A 105 -15.28 -0.92 -0.95
N ARG A 106 -15.35 0.36 -0.62
CA ARG A 106 -15.20 1.44 -1.59
C ARG A 106 -13.75 1.41 -2.11
N LEU A 107 -13.59 1.30 -3.44
CA LEU A 107 -12.27 1.24 -4.06
C LEU A 107 -11.81 2.64 -4.47
N ILE A 108 -10.51 2.89 -4.34
CA ILE A 108 -9.86 4.13 -4.76
C ILE A 108 -8.56 3.83 -5.52
N ASP A 109 -8.22 4.69 -6.48
CA ASP A 109 -6.92 4.69 -7.15
C ASP A 109 -6.12 5.93 -6.73
N PRO A 110 -5.09 5.80 -5.88
CA PRO A 110 -4.28 6.91 -5.43
C PRO A 110 -3.23 7.34 -6.46
N SER A 111 -3.01 6.54 -7.51
CA SER A 111 -1.85 6.71 -8.39
C SER A 111 -1.80 8.04 -9.14
N PRO A 112 -2.90 8.59 -9.68
CA PRO A 112 -2.83 9.87 -10.37
C PRO A 112 -2.34 10.99 -9.45
N GLN A 113 -2.99 11.15 -8.29
CA GLN A 113 -2.66 12.23 -7.36
C GLN A 113 -1.25 12.08 -6.76
N TYR A 114 -0.81 10.85 -6.49
CA TYR A 114 0.52 10.60 -5.96
C TYR A 114 1.61 10.90 -7.00
N ILE A 115 1.42 10.47 -8.24
CA ILE A 115 2.35 10.73 -9.34
C ILE A 115 2.48 12.23 -9.58
N ASP A 116 1.37 12.95 -9.66
CA ASP A 116 1.36 14.41 -9.85
C ASP A 116 2.06 15.13 -8.70
N HIS A 117 1.85 14.68 -7.46
CA HIS A 117 2.52 15.21 -6.28
C HIS A 117 4.05 15.02 -6.38
N VAL A 118 4.52 13.81 -6.65
CA VAL A 118 5.95 13.52 -6.75
C VAL A 118 6.60 14.33 -7.88
N ILE A 119 5.95 14.43 -9.03
CA ILE A 119 6.45 15.24 -10.17
C ILE A 119 6.54 16.72 -9.76
N SER A 120 5.49 17.25 -9.13
CA SER A 120 5.46 18.64 -8.68
C SER A 120 6.58 18.94 -7.68
N ASP A 121 6.80 18.05 -6.71
CA ASP A 121 7.87 18.22 -5.71
C ASP A 121 9.25 18.18 -6.35
N VAL A 122 9.50 17.23 -7.25
CA VAL A 122 10.77 17.13 -7.97
C VAL A 122 11.02 18.41 -8.80
N LEU A 123 10.01 18.89 -9.53
CA LEU A 123 10.15 20.09 -10.37
C LEU A 123 10.29 21.38 -9.54
N SER A 124 9.78 21.40 -8.30
CA SER A 124 9.97 22.51 -7.38
C SER A 124 11.40 22.62 -6.88
N MET A 125 12.04 21.48 -6.65
CA MET A 125 13.41 21.38 -6.12
C MET A 125 14.48 21.39 -7.22
N PHE A 126 14.16 20.81 -8.36
CA PHE A 126 15.10 20.62 -9.47
C PHE A 126 14.47 21.04 -10.79
N LYS A 127 15.29 21.63 -11.69
CA LYS A 127 14.92 21.85 -13.09
C LYS A 127 15.67 20.81 -13.93
N PRO A 128 15.10 19.62 -14.15
CA PRO A 128 15.80 18.59 -14.89
C PRO A 128 16.01 19.05 -16.34
N ARG A 129 17.27 19.20 -16.73
CA ARG A 129 17.69 19.55 -18.10
C ARG A 129 18.41 18.39 -18.78
N ILE A 130 18.53 17.26 -18.10
CA ILE A 130 19.33 16.13 -18.56
C ILE A 130 18.37 15.06 -19.08
N ARG A 131 18.51 14.73 -20.37
CA ARG A 131 17.86 13.54 -20.92
C ARG A 131 18.70 12.32 -20.56
N LEU A 132 18.14 11.48 -19.70
CA LEU A 132 18.73 10.20 -19.32
C LEU A 132 17.97 9.06 -19.98
N ARG A 133 18.70 8.02 -20.37
CA ARG A 133 18.12 6.72 -20.66
C ARG A 133 18.14 5.90 -19.38
N VAL A 134 16.99 5.44 -18.94
CA VAL A 134 16.80 4.76 -17.66
C VAL A 134 16.17 3.39 -17.89
N LEU A 135 16.78 2.37 -17.31
CA LEU A 135 16.16 1.05 -17.18
C LEU A 135 15.50 0.97 -15.80
N VAL A 136 14.22 0.65 -15.78
CA VAL A 136 13.45 0.45 -14.55
C VAL A 136 13.07 -1.02 -14.43
N ASP A 137 13.40 -1.62 -13.32
CA ASP A 137 12.99 -2.98 -12.96
C ASP A 137 12.16 -2.95 -11.68
N PRO A 138 10.82 -3.02 -11.77
CA PRO A 138 9.95 -3.09 -10.61
C PRO A 138 9.93 -4.46 -9.95
N LEU A 139 10.68 -5.45 -10.45
CA LEU A 139 10.70 -6.82 -9.94
C LEU A 139 9.30 -7.40 -9.72
N PHE A 140 8.43 -7.24 -10.71
CA PHE A 140 7.03 -7.71 -10.67
C PHE A 140 6.18 -7.11 -9.53
N GLY A 141 6.69 -6.07 -8.85
CA GLY A 141 6.15 -5.52 -7.61
C GLY A 141 5.23 -4.31 -7.79
N THR A 142 4.99 -3.61 -6.69
CA THR A 142 4.00 -2.52 -6.61
C THR A 142 4.41 -1.22 -7.30
N SER A 143 5.68 -1.04 -7.67
CA SER A 143 6.16 0.16 -8.39
C SER A 143 5.80 0.20 -9.88
N ILE A 144 5.21 -0.89 -10.39
CA ILE A 144 4.62 -0.96 -11.73
C ILE A 144 3.61 0.17 -11.91
N ASN A 145 3.70 0.89 -13.04
CA ASN A 145 2.90 2.07 -13.36
C ASN A 145 3.16 3.32 -12.49
N TYR A 146 4.16 3.30 -11.60
CA TYR A 146 4.57 4.47 -10.83
C TYR A 146 5.92 5.01 -11.31
N THR A 147 7.01 4.29 -11.05
CA THR A 147 8.37 4.79 -11.29
C THR A 147 8.61 5.16 -12.75
N GLY A 148 8.30 4.27 -13.67
CA GLY A 148 8.49 4.53 -15.09
C GLY A 148 7.66 5.70 -15.61
N LYS A 149 6.42 5.85 -15.13
CA LYS A 149 5.55 6.97 -15.48
C LYS A 149 6.11 8.29 -14.98
N ILE A 150 6.50 8.38 -13.71
CA ILE A 150 7.11 9.58 -13.11
C ILE A 150 8.36 10.00 -13.91
N LEU A 151 9.24 9.06 -14.21
CA LEU A 151 10.47 9.36 -14.93
C LEU A 151 10.23 9.85 -16.36
N ARG A 152 9.24 9.27 -17.08
CA ARG A 152 8.85 9.76 -18.42
C ARG A 152 8.30 11.18 -18.38
N GLU A 153 7.42 11.48 -17.42
CA GLU A 153 6.88 12.84 -17.24
C GLU A 153 7.95 13.86 -16.87
N LEU A 154 9.04 13.42 -16.22
CA LEU A 154 10.23 14.23 -15.96
C LEU A 154 11.18 14.34 -17.17
N GLY A 155 10.81 13.79 -18.35
CA GLY A 155 11.51 13.93 -19.60
C GLY A 155 12.60 12.89 -19.88
N MET A 156 12.60 11.76 -19.15
CA MET A 156 13.56 10.68 -19.35
C MET A 156 13.05 9.66 -20.38
N GLU A 157 13.98 9.01 -21.08
CA GLU A 157 13.72 7.86 -21.94
C GLU A 157 13.74 6.59 -21.07
N VAL A 158 12.59 5.94 -20.88
CA VAL A 158 12.46 4.84 -19.92
C VAL A 158 12.12 3.53 -20.62
N THR A 159 12.97 2.53 -20.38
CA THR A 159 12.70 1.12 -20.66
C THR A 159 12.32 0.42 -19.37
N GLU A 160 11.27 -0.39 -19.40
CA GLU A 160 10.84 -1.18 -18.23
C GLU A 160 10.97 -2.67 -18.53
N VAL A 161 11.49 -3.42 -17.56
CA VAL A 161 11.54 -4.90 -17.55
C VAL A 161 10.76 -5.40 -16.34
N HIS A 162 10.34 -6.66 -16.34
CA HIS A 162 9.54 -7.27 -15.26
C HIS A 162 8.33 -6.42 -14.84
N ASN A 163 7.69 -5.78 -15.83
CA ASN A 163 6.62 -4.80 -15.66
C ASN A 163 5.23 -5.45 -15.75
N ASN A 164 5.03 -6.56 -15.07
CA ASN A 164 3.75 -7.24 -14.87
C ASN A 164 3.68 -7.73 -13.42
N TYR A 165 2.49 -7.72 -12.84
CA TYR A 165 2.32 -8.23 -11.48
C TYR A 165 2.50 -9.74 -11.45
N ASP A 166 3.39 -10.20 -10.56
CA ASP A 166 3.59 -11.62 -10.27
C ASP A 166 3.68 -11.82 -8.75
N PRO A 167 2.77 -12.61 -8.15
CA PRO A 167 2.78 -12.85 -6.71
C PRO A 167 3.99 -13.65 -6.21
N ASP A 168 4.71 -14.29 -7.11
CA ASP A 168 5.92 -15.07 -6.81
C ASP A 168 7.21 -14.29 -7.15
N PHE A 169 7.07 -13.04 -7.66
CA PHE A 169 8.20 -12.14 -8.00
C PHE A 169 9.22 -12.74 -8.98
N GLY A 170 8.76 -13.58 -9.93
CA GLY A 170 9.58 -14.19 -10.98
C GLY A 170 10.29 -15.47 -10.57
N GLY A 171 9.95 -16.05 -9.44
CA GLY A 171 10.63 -17.25 -8.95
C GLY A 171 9.72 -18.35 -8.44
#